data_bffdb9eab2798b55fee56664bcb181af
#
_entry.id   bffdb9eab2798b55fee56664bcb181af
#
_cell.length_a   1.000
_cell.length_b   1.000
_cell.length_c   1.000
_cell.angle_alpha   90.00
_cell.angle_beta   90.00
_cell.angle_gamma   90.00
#
_symmetry.space_group_name_H-M   'P 1'
#
loop_
_entity.id
_entity.type
_entity.pdbx_description
1 polymer ?
#
loop_
_entity_poly.entity_id
_entity_poly.type
_entity_poly.pdbx_seq_one_letter_code
_entity_poly.pdbx_strand_id
1 'polypeptide(L)'
;VGSEMCIRDSGRLIEAAKHLRLVDKEQNGKGSEIAEIILYGIMKNHYKALSAIPKIFYKQNDNDNAKGSDSVHIVIDPNGGFQLWLGEAKFYNSLEDARLYEPINSVEQMLRKPIMKKECGIMTNLNELDKQIENQTLLKKIKECFDENTSIDEIKPKLHIPILLLHECQITASTTEMSDEYKNSIISFHRDRAHSFFKKQINKLSSVHKYSEINFHLILFPVPDKTKIVNWFISQAKNLKNDADE
;
A
#
# COMPACT_ATOMS: atom_id res chain seq x y z
N VAL A 1 29.03 11.00 15.30
CA VAL A 1 28.29 10.72 14.04
C VAL A 1 27.10 9.80 14.30
N GLY A 2 27.13 8.92 15.33
CA GLY A 2 26.01 8.01 15.64
C GLY A 2 24.84 8.67 16.38
N SER A 3 25.09 9.65 17.25
CA SER A 3 24.04 10.26 18.09
C SER A 3 23.11 11.23 17.35
N GLU A 4 23.64 12.00 16.40
CA GLU A 4 22.82 12.94 15.64
C GLU A 4 21.87 12.26 14.65
N MET A 5 22.24 11.09 14.13
CA MET A 5 21.38 10.31 13.24
C MET A 5 20.20 9.70 14.00
N CYS A 6 20.44 9.22 15.25
CA CYS A 6 19.36 8.71 16.11
C CYS A 6 18.36 9.79 16.54
N ILE A 7 18.82 11.00 16.83
CA ILE A 7 17.95 12.12 17.24
C ILE A 7 17.08 12.60 16.06
N ARG A 8 17.63 12.68 14.85
CA ARG A 8 16.85 13.03 13.65
C ARG A 8 15.82 11.97 13.30
N ASP A 9 16.12 10.70 13.47
CA ASP A 9 15.19 9.60 13.18
C ASP A 9 14.08 9.53 14.25
N SER A 10 14.39 9.80 15.52
CA SER A 10 13.40 9.91 16.59
C SER A 10 12.42 11.04 16.33
N GLY A 11 12.89 12.24 15.97
CA GLY A 11 12.04 13.38 15.65
C GLY A 11 11.12 13.13 14.48
N ARG A 12 11.58 12.41 13.44
CA ARG A 12 10.76 12.01 12.30
C ARG A 12 9.71 10.95 12.66
N LEU A 13 10.03 10.03 13.56
CA LEU A 13 9.07 9.03 14.05
C LEU A 13 7.98 9.68 14.90
N ILE A 14 8.34 10.63 15.76
CA ILE A 14 7.42 11.42 16.55
C ILE A 14 6.47 12.23 15.65
N GLU A 15 7.01 12.94 14.66
CA GLU A 15 6.23 13.69 13.66
C GLU A 15 5.28 12.77 12.90
N ALA A 16 5.77 11.62 12.44
CA ALA A 16 4.95 10.61 11.79
C ALA A 16 3.83 10.09 12.70
N ALA A 17 4.12 9.85 13.99
CA ALA A 17 3.14 9.38 14.96
C ALA A 17 2.02 10.39 15.20
N LYS A 18 2.30 11.71 15.14
CA LYS A 18 1.27 12.77 15.25
C LYS A 18 0.18 12.65 14.19
N HIS A 19 0.55 12.23 12.99
CA HIS A 19 -0.35 12.09 11.85
C HIS A 19 -1.07 10.74 11.79
N LEU A 20 -0.70 9.76 12.64
CA LEU A 20 -1.42 8.50 12.72
C LEU A 20 -2.79 8.70 13.36
N ARG A 21 -3.83 8.22 12.70
CA ARG A 21 -5.18 8.16 13.26
C ARG A 21 -5.26 7.00 14.24
N LEU A 22 -4.98 7.26 15.50
CA LEU A 22 -5.26 6.31 16.57
C LEU A 22 -6.76 6.36 16.86
N VAL A 23 -7.56 5.82 15.95
CA VAL A 23 -9.01 5.89 16.06
C VAL A 23 -9.49 4.97 17.16
N ASP A 24 -9.92 5.56 18.29
CA ASP A 24 -10.65 4.89 19.36
C ASP A 24 -12.11 4.53 18.97
N LYS A 25 -12.52 4.76 17.74
CA LYS A 25 -13.88 4.51 17.29
C LYS A 25 -14.03 3.09 16.76
N GLU A 26 -14.75 2.34 17.55
CA GLU A 26 -15.48 1.09 17.30
C GLU A 26 -15.36 0.45 15.90
N GLN A 27 -14.60 -0.63 15.87
CA GLN A 27 -14.78 -1.86 15.08
C GLN A 27 -14.40 -1.94 13.60
N ASN A 28 -14.34 -0.89 12.78
CA ASN A 28 -14.16 -1.07 11.32
C ASN A 28 -12.89 -0.49 10.69
N GLY A 29 -11.90 -0.09 11.45
CA GLY A 29 -10.67 0.51 10.92
C GLY A 29 -9.40 0.11 11.66
N LYS A 30 -9.51 -0.67 12.72
CA LYS A 30 -8.35 -1.04 13.55
C LYS A 30 -7.36 -1.88 12.74
N GLY A 31 -6.21 -1.29 12.43
CA GLY A 31 -5.10 -1.96 11.77
C GLY A 31 -4.94 -1.66 10.27
N SER A 32 -5.81 -0.87 9.63
CA SER A 32 -5.61 -0.47 8.23
C SER A 32 -4.29 0.27 8.04
N GLU A 33 -3.96 1.19 8.94
CA GLU A 33 -2.71 1.95 8.91
C GLU A 33 -1.46 1.06 9.00
N ILE A 34 -1.52 -0.04 9.78
CA ILE A 34 -0.43 -1.01 9.84
C ILE A 34 -0.22 -1.66 8.46
N ALA A 35 -1.31 -2.04 7.77
CA ALA A 35 -1.23 -2.64 6.46
C ALA A 35 -0.65 -1.64 5.42
N GLU A 36 -1.07 -0.38 5.48
CA GLU A 36 -0.54 0.69 4.64
C GLU A 36 0.97 0.91 4.88
N ILE A 37 1.41 0.93 6.15
CA ILE A 37 2.83 1.06 6.52
C ILE A 37 3.65 -0.13 6.02
N ILE A 38 3.14 -1.35 6.18
CA ILE A 38 3.83 -2.56 5.71
C ILE A 38 3.92 -2.57 4.20
N LEU A 39 2.84 -2.21 3.49
CA LEU A 39 2.87 -2.08 2.03
C LEU A 39 3.92 -1.06 1.59
N TYR A 40 3.95 0.12 2.22
CA TYR A 40 4.97 1.12 1.96
C TYR A 40 6.38 0.58 2.16
N GLY A 41 6.62 -0.15 3.26
CA GLY A 41 7.90 -0.79 3.55
C GLY A 41 8.31 -1.83 2.48
N ILE A 42 7.36 -2.65 2.02
CA ILE A 42 7.57 -3.62 0.94
C ILE A 42 7.93 -2.89 -0.37
N MET A 43 7.17 -1.86 -0.72
CA MET A 43 7.43 -1.08 -1.93
C MET A 43 8.82 -0.45 -1.91
N LYS A 44 9.19 0.20 -0.82
CA LYS A 44 10.49 0.86 -0.66
C LYS A 44 11.66 -0.14 -0.67
N ASN A 45 11.56 -1.21 0.12
CA ASN A 45 12.71 -2.08 0.38
C ASN A 45 12.86 -3.20 -0.64
N HIS A 46 11.76 -3.81 -1.10
CA HIS A 46 11.79 -4.92 -2.05
C HIS A 46 11.78 -4.42 -3.49
N TYR A 47 10.82 -3.56 -3.84
CA TYR A 47 10.67 -3.04 -5.21
C TYR A 47 11.54 -1.82 -5.51
N LYS A 48 12.27 -1.27 -4.52
CA LYS A 48 13.08 -0.05 -4.65
C LYS A 48 12.28 1.13 -5.20
N ALA A 49 10.99 1.17 -4.86
CA ALA A 49 10.09 2.19 -5.33
C ALA A 49 10.45 3.57 -4.77
N LEU A 50 10.39 4.57 -5.63
CA LEU A 50 10.41 5.96 -5.22
C LEU A 50 9.08 6.29 -4.55
N SER A 51 9.16 6.94 -3.40
CA SER A 51 7.98 7.37 -2.67
C SER A 51 7.43 8.62 -3.33
N ALA A 52 6.41 8.47 -4.16
CA ALA A 52 5.76 9.62 -4.75
C ALA A 52 4.89 10.34 -3.71
N ILE A 53 4.09 9.59 -2.91
CA ILE A 53 3.26 10.15 -1.85
C ILE A 53 3.09 9.10 -0.75
N PRO A 54 3.66 9.31 0.43
CA PRO A 54 3.24 8.57 1.61
C PRO A 54 1.90 9.15 2.09
N LYS A 55 0.78 8.61 1.58
CA LYS A 55 -0.58 9.11 1.91
C LYS A 55 -0.88 9.08 3.41
N ILE A 56 -0.24 8.18 4.15
CA ILE A 56 -0.31 8.13 5.62
C ILE A 56 0.05 9.49 6.24
N PHE A 57 0.99 10.24 5.64
CA PHE A 57 1.46 11.52 6.16
C PHE A 57 0.73 12.74 5.56
N TYR A 58 -0.05 12.57 4.49
CA TYR A 58 -0.73 13.67 3.78
C TYR A 58 -2.25 13.71 3.97
N LYS A 59 -2.80 12.93 4.89
CA LYS A 59 -4.22 13.04 5.29
C LYS A 59 -4.43 14.35 6.07
N GLN A 60 -4.42 15.49 5.38
CA GLN A 60 -4.48 16.83 5.98
C GLN A 60 -5.87 17.23 6.52
N ASN A 61 -6.94 16.49 6.19
CA ASN A 61 -8.29 16.78 6.67
C ASN A 61 -9.02 15.51 7.10
N ASP A 62 -9.61 15.53 8.28
CA ASP A 62 -10.42 14.43 8.85
C ASP A 62 -11.66 14.05 8.01
N ASN A 63 -12.11 14.95 7.14
CA ASN A 63 -13.25 14.76 6.27
C ASN A 63 -12.90 14.36 4.82
N ASP A 64 -11.64 14.38 4.44
CA ASP A 64 -11.21 13.93 3.13
C ASP A 64 -11.07 12.39 3.15
N ASN A 65 -12.21 11.70 3.05
CA ASN A 65 -12.26 10.33 2.57
C ASN A 65 -11.76 10.35 1.13
N ALA A 66 -10.44 10.51 0.97
CA ALA A 66 -9.78 10.43 -0.32
C ALA A 66 -9.98 9.01 -0.86
N LYS A 67 -11.10 8.80 -1.56
CA LYS A 67 -11.40 7.59 -2.32
C LYS A 67 -10.33 7.47 -3.40
N GLY A 68 -9.27 6.74 -3.11
CA GLY A 68 -8.13 6.55 -3.98
C GLY A 68 -7.31 5.35 -3.52
N SER A 69 -6.10 5.20 -4.05
CA SER A 69 -5.15 4.18 -3.60
C SER A 69 -4.64 4.47 -2.18
N ASP A 70 -4.28 3.45 -1.43
CA ASP A 70 -3.65 3.59 -0.11
C ASP A 70 -2.19 4.08 -0.22
N SER A 71 -1.54 3.79 -1.34
CA SER A 71 -0.19 4.25 -1.62
C SER A 71 0.05 4.50 -3.11
N VAL A 72 0.95 5.45 -3.43
CA VAL A 72 1.36 5.77 -4.80
C VAL A 72 2.87 5.77 -4.88
N HIS A 73 3.40 4.98 -5.80
CA HIS A 73 4.84 4.81 -5.98
C HIS A 73 5.22 4.81 -7.46
N ILE A 74 6.48 5.15 -7.74
CA ILE A 74 7.11 4.95 -9.04
C ILE A 74 8.24 3.95 -8.87
N VAL A 75 8.28 2.94 -9.73
CA VAL A 75 9.40 2.03 -9.85
C VAL A 75 10.10 2.31 -11.16
N ILE A 76 11.40 2.56 -11.12
CA ILE A 76 12.21 2.76 -12.32
C ILE A 76 12.58 1.38 -12.87
N ASP A 77 12.24 1.16 -14.14
CA ASP A 77 12.59 -0.07 -14.85
C ASP A 77 14.09 -0.09 -15.16
N PRO A 78 14.79 -1.22 -15.02
CA PRO A 78 16.19 -1.35 -15.41
C PRO A 78 16.50 -0.94 -16.85
N ASN A 79 15.52 -1.03 -17.74
CA ASN A 79 15.62 -0.61 -19.14
C ASN A 79 15.41 0.90 -19.37
N GLY A 80 15.37 1.71 -18.32
CA GLY A 80 15.20 3.17 -18.39
C GLY A 80 13.77 3.63 -18.59
N GLY A 81 12.79 2.75 -18.39
CA GLY A 81 11.37 3.07 -18.27
C GLY A 81 10.94 3.33 -16.83
N PHE A 82 9.63 3.44 -16.62
CA PHE A 82 9.04 3.53 -15.29
C PHE A 82 7.68 2.83 -15.24
N GLN A 83 7.30 2.46 -14.04
CA GLN A 83 6.02 1.85 -13.70
C GLN A 83 5.34 2.70 -12.64
N LEU A 84 4.01 2.84 -12.75
CA LEU A 84 3.16 3.45 -11.73
C LEU A 84 2.56 2.35 -10.86
N TRP A 85 2.76 2.43 -9.57
CA TRP A 85 2.25 1.47 -8.60
C TRP A 85 1.22 2.14 -7.68
N LEU A 86 -0.05 1.70 -7.80
CA LEU A 86 -1.16 2.15 -6.96
C LEU A 86 -1.56 1.02 -6.02
N GLY A 87 -1.26 1.19 -4.74
CA GLY A 87 -1.39 0.15 -3.74
C GLY A 87 -2.73 0.14 -3.01
N GLU A 88 -3.18 -1.06 -2.64
CA GLU A 88 -4.31 -1.32 -1.75
C GLU A 88 -3.85 -2.22 -0.61
N ALA A 89 -4.22 -1.92 0.63
CA ALA A 89 -3.80 -2.67 1.81
C ALA A 89 -4.97 -2.92 2.76
N LYS A 90 -5.10 -4.16 3.24
CA LYS A 90 -6.12 -4.55 4.20
C LYS A 90 -5.53 -5.43 5.30
N PHE A 91 -6.10 -5.33 6.50
CA PHE A 91 -5.76 -6.21 7.61
C PHE A 91 -7.00 -6.92 8.15
N TYR A 92 -7.08 -8.22 7.91
CA TYR A 92 -8.24 -9.05 8.23
C TYR A 92 -7.98 -10.02 9.40
N ASN A 93 -9.08 -10.47 10.05
CA ASN A 93 -9.02 -11.58 11.01
C ASN A 93 -8.99 -12.95 10.31
N SER A 94 -9.35 -13.01 9.03
CA SER A 94 -9.33 -14.24 8.22
C SER A 94 -9.37 -13.87 6.73
N LEU A 95 -8.99 -14.82 5.86
CA LEU A 95 -9.13 -14.70 4.40
C LEU A 95 -10.32 -15.49 3.87
N GLU A 96 -11.49 -15.34 4.50
CA GLU A 96 -12.71 -15.91 3.98
C GLU A 96 -13.14 -15.29 2.67
N ASP A 97 -13.83 -16.06 1.84
CA ASP A 97 -14.25 -15.67 0.50
C ASP A 97 -15.08 -14.37 0.46
N ALA A 98 -15.90 -14.13 1.47
CA ALA A 98 -16.69 -12.92 1.59
C ALA A 98 -15.83 -11.65 1.73
N ARG A 99 -14.67 -11.75 2.40
CA ARG A 99 -13.75 -10.63 2.62
C ARG A 99 -12.95 -10.25 1.38
N LEU A 100 -12.78 -11.17 0.43
CA LEU A 100 -12.02 -10.93 -0.80
C LEU A 100 -12.69 -9.91 -1.74
N TYR A 101 -13.98 -9.65 -1.58
CA TYR A 101 -14.68 -8.65 -2.40
C TYR A 101 -14.31 -7.21 -2.03
N GLU A 102 -13.98 -6.93 -0.79
CA GLU A 102 -13.66 -5.57 -0.34
C GLU A 102 -12.44 -4.98 -1.07
N PRO A 103 -11.26 -5.62 -1.10
CA PRO A 103 -10.12 -5.09 -1.85
C PRO A 103 -10.36 -5.05 -3.36
N ILE A 104 -11.17 -5.98 -3.91
CA ILE A 104 -11.56 -5.94 -5.33
C ILE A 104 -12.44 -4.71 -5.61
N ASN A 105 -13.36 -4.37 -4.71
CA ASN A 105 -14.18 -3.17 -4.83
C ASN A 105 -13.34 -1.89 -4.72
N SER A 106 -12.36 -1.85 -3.82
CA SER A 106 -11.41 -0.74 -3.70
C SER A 106 -10.63 -0.54 -5.01
N VAL A 107 -10.12 -1.62 -5.59
CA VAL A 107 -9.42 -1.59 -6.88
C VAL A 107 -10.35 -1.14 -8.01
N GLU A 108 -11.60 -1.59 -8.04
CA GLU A 108 -12.60 -1.11 -9.00
C GLU A 108 -12.79 0.41 -8.91
N GLN A 109 -12.92 0.94 -7.69
CA GLN A 109 -13.05 2.38 -7.49
C GLN A 109 -11.79 3.12 -7.92
N MET A 110 -10.61 2.61 -7.57
CA MET A 110 -9.30 3.16 -7.96
C MET A 110 -9.15 3.27 -9.48
N LEU A 111 -9.64 2.29 -10.25
CA LEU A 111 -9.57 2.26 -11.72
C LEU A 111 -10.57 3.19 -12.41
N ARG A 112 -11.43 3.90 -11.67
CA ARG A 112 -12.33 4.91 -12.27
C ARG A 112 -11.52 6.12 -12.74
N LYS A 113 -11.80 6.55 -13.98
CA LYS A 113 -11.06 7.65 -14.63
C LYS A 113 -10.87 8.91 -13.75
N PRO A 114 -11.92 9.43 -13.05
CA PRO A 114 -11.73 10.63 -12.22
C PRO A 114 -10.75 10.42 -11.07
N ILE A 115 -10.74 9.21 -10.47
CA ILE A 115 -9.87 8.88 -9.34
C ILE A 115 -8.43 8.73 -9.81
N MET A 116 -8.21 7.98 -10.89
CA MET A 116 -6.87 7.85 -11.48
C MET A 116 -6.30 9.21 -11.91
N LYS A 117 -7.11 10.08 -12.54
CA LYS A 117 -6.66 11.44 -12.88
C LYS A 117 -6.26 12.25 -11.65
N LYS A 118 -7.02 12.16 -10.56
CA LYS A 118 -6.68 12.81 -9.29
C LYS A 118 -5.35 12.29 -8.75
N GLU A 119 -5.12 10.98 -8.75
CA GLU A 119 -3.87 10.37 -8.28
C GLU A 119 -2.67 10.84 -9.14
N CYS A 120 -2.81 10.82 -10.46
CA CYS A 120 -1.78 11.31 -11.38
C CYS A 120 -1.50 12.81 -11.19
N GLY A 121 -2.55 13.64 -11.05
CA GLY A 121 -2.41 15.09 -10.84
C GLY A 121 -1.71 15.44 -9.53
N ILE A 122 -1.95 14.67 -8.46
CA ILE A 122 -1.22 14.85 -7.21
C ILE A 122 0.28 14.57 -7.43
N MET A 123 0.62 13.56 -8.23
CA MET A 123 2.02 13.19 -8.50
C MET A 123 2.79 14.24 -9.30
N THR A 124 2.14 14.91 -10.26
CA THR A 124 2.80 15.94 -11.07
C THR A 124 3.15 17.20 -10.28
N ASN A 125 2.40 17.48 -9.22
CA ASN A 125 2.59 18.65 -8.37
C ASN A 125 3.64 18.47 -7.26
N LEU A 126 4.27 17.28 -7.14
CA LEU A 126 5.26 17.04 -6.11
C LEU A 126 6.67 17.31 -6.61
N ASN A 127 7.30 18.35 -6.05
CA ASN A 127 8.73 18.60 -6.20
C ASN A 127 9.63 17.48 -5.62
N GLU A 128 9.04 16.50 -4.97
CA GLU A 128 9.75 15.35 -4.39
C GLU A 128 10.35 14.44 -5.46
N LEU A 129 9.70 14.28 -6.62
CA LEU A 129 10.23 13.49 -7.73
C LEU A 129 11.47 14.16 -8.34
N ASP A 130 11.49 15.48 -8.41
CA ASP A 130 12.61 16.25 -8.93
C ASP A 130 13.90 16.05 -8.12
N LYS A 131 13.75 15.78 -6.81
CA LYS A 131 14.87 15.50 -5.91
C LYS A 131 15.35 14.04 -5.95
N GLN A 132 14.50 13.11 -6.38
CA GLN A 132 14.78 11.67 -6.34
C GLN A 132 15.24 11.12 -7.70
N ILE A 133 14.94 11.82 -8.81
CA ILE A 133 15.24 11.37 -10.18
C ILE A 133 16.27 12.30 -10.80
N GLU A 134 17.52 11.86 -10.86
CA GLU A 134 18.61 12.61 -11.49
C GLU A 134 18.47 12.70 -13.02
N ASN A 135 17.91 11.66 -13.65
CA ASN A 135 17.71 11.60 -15.09
C ASN A 135 16.56 12.51 -15.54
N GLN A 136 16.90 13.70 -16.02
CA GLN A 136 15.93 14.71 -16.45
C GLN A 136 15.06 14.26 -17.62
N THR A 137 15.58 13.40 -18.51
CA THR A 137 14.79 12.85 -19.63
C THR A 137 13.71 11.89 -19.10
N LEU A 138 14.04 11.06 -18.13
CA LEU A 138 13.09 10.17 -17.48
C LEU A 138 12.06 10.95 -16.68
N LEU A 139 12.49 11.93 -15.90
CA LEU A 139 11.62 12.81 -15.13
C LEU A 139 10.59 13.51 -16.03
N LYS A 140 11.03 14.04 -17.17
CA LYS A 140 10.15 14.66 -18.16
C LYS A 140 9.11 13.67 -18.68
N LYS A 141 9.52 12.46 -19.06
CA LYS A 141 8.61 11.40 -19.52
C LYS A 141 7.57 11.01 -18.45
N ILE A 142 7.96 10.98 -17.18
CA ILE A 142 7.06 10.71 -16.07
C ILE A 142 6.03 11.83 -15.95
N LYS A 143 6.46 13.10 -15.96
CA LYS A 143 5.56 14.25 -15.87
C LYS A 143 4.60 14.33 -17.06
N GLU A 144 5.07 14.08 -18.27
CA GLU A 144 4.23 14.01 -19.48
C GLU A 144 3.19 12.90 -19.41
N CYS A 145 3.56 11.73 -18.88
CA CYS A 145 2.64 10.61 -18.71
C CYS A 145 1.50 10.91 -17.72
N PHE A 146 1.73 11.78 -16.74
CA PHE A 146 0.73 12.14 -15.73
C PHE A 146 0.06 13.49 -15.99
N ASP A 147 0.34 14.12 -17.13
CA ASP A 147 -0.33 15.35 -17.54
C ASP A 147 -1.86 15.16 -17.62
N GLU A 148 -2.61 16.21 -17.27
CA GLU A 148 -4.08 16.17 -17.24
C GLU A 148 -4.70 15.82 -18.60
N ASN A 149 -4.00 16.11 -19.69
CA ASN A 149 -4.44 15.81 -21.05
C ASN A 149 -4.13 14.37 -21.48
N THR A 150 -3.24 13.65 -20.77
CA THR A 150 -2.90 12.27 -21.09
C THR A 150 -4.09 11.35 -20.79
N SER A 151 -4.38 10.47 -21.74
CA SER A 151 -5.43 9.46 -21.55
C SER A 151 -5.04 8.46 -20.46
N ILE A 152 -5.95 8.21 -19.52
CA ILE A 152 -5.76 7.15 -18.52
C ILE A 152 -5.49 5.79 -19.15
N ASP A 153 -6.02 5.56 -20.36
CA ASP A 153 -5.82 4.30 -21.09
C ASP A 153 -4.37 4.15 -21.64
N GLU A 154 -3.60 5.24 -21.70
CA GLU A 154 -2.16 5.21 -22.00
C GLU A 154 -1.30 4.88 -20.78
N ILE A 155 -1.84 5.11 -19.57
CA ILE A 155 -1.15 4.81 -18.31
C ILE A 155 -1.29 3.33 -17.95
N LYS A 156 -2.40 2.68 -18.32
CA LYS A 156 -2.72 1.29 -17.92
C LYS A 156 -1.61 0.27 -18.22
N PRO A 157 -0.90 0.32 -19.35
CA PRO A 157 0.22 -0.60 -19.62
C PRO A 157 1.41 -0.46 -18.63
N LYS A 158 1.50 0.67 -17.94
CA LYS A 158 2.51 0.96 -16.91
C LYS A 158 2.00 0.76 -15.49
N LEU A 159 0.70 0.43 -15.36
CA LEU A 159 0.04 0.35 -14.07
C LEU A 159 0.26 -1.00 -13.40
N HIS A 160 0.78 -0.96 -12.20
CA HIS A 160 0.91 -2.09 -11.29
C HIS A 160 0.06 -1.83 -10.05
N ILE A 161 -0.71 -2.83 -9.62
CA ILE A 161 -1.59 -2.73 -8.45
C ILE A 161 -1.18 -3.79 -7.43
N PRO A 162 -0.32 -3.44 -6.46
CA PRO A 162 -0.02 -4.29 -5.32
C PRO A 162 -1.20 -4.27 -4.35
N ILE A 163 -1.69 -5.45 -4.01
CA ILE A 163 -2.79 -5.68 -3.09
C ILE A 163 -2.25 -6.48 -1.92
N LEU A 164 -2.03 -5.81 -0.79
CA LEU A 164 -1.54 -6.43 0.43
C LEU A 164 -2.71 -6.84 1.31
N LEU A 165 -2.84 -8.13 1.58
CA LEU A 165 -3.78 -8.67 2.54
C LEU A 165 -3.02 -9.25 3.73
N LEU A 166 -2.87 -8.46 4.80
CA LEU A 166 -2.49 -8.98 6.10
C LEU A 166 -3.67 -9.73 6.67
N HIS A 167 -3.41 -10.91 7.23
CA HIS A 167 -4.50 -11.69 7.80
C HIS A 167 -4.03 -12.55 8.98
N GLU A 168 -4.88 -12.66 9.97
CA GLU A 168 -4.70 -13.66 11.02
C GLU A 168 -4.82 -15.06 10.43
N CYS A 169 -3.91 -15.94 10.81
CA CYS A 169 -3.78 -17.26 10.24
C CYS A 169 -3.50 -18.30 11.32
N GLN A 170 -4.40 -19.28 11.46
CA GLN A 170 -4.28 -20.34 12.44
C GLN A 170 -3.04 -21.21 12.20
N ILE A 171 -2.67 -21.46 10.95
CA ILE A 171 -1.45 -22.20 10.60
C ILE A 171 -0.22 -21.50 11.18
N THR A 172 -0.18 -20.17 11.06
CA THR A 172 0.91 -19.36 11.63
C THR A 172 0.84 -19.28 13.15
N ALA A 173 -0.35 -19.15 13.72
CA ALA A 173 -0.55 -19.08 15.18
C ALA A 173 -0.14 -20.37 15.91
N SER A 174 -0.29 -21.53 15.26
CA SER A 174 0.08 -22.84 15.83
C SER A 174 1.54 -23.23 15.58
N THR A 175 2.33 -22.39 14.90
CA THR A 175 3.71 -22.71 14.52
C THR A 175 4.70 -21.82 15.29
N THR A 176 5.74 -22.45 15.84
CA THR A 176 6.79 -21.76 16.60
C THR A 176 8.10 -21.60 15.82
N GLU A 177 8.24 -22.30 14.70
CA GLU A 177 9.45 -22.29 13.88
C GLU A 177 9.16 -22.36 12.39
N MET A 178 10.09 -21.94 11.56
CA MET A 178 10.00 -21.95 10.10
C MET A 178 10.38 -23.34 9.56
N SER A 179 9.50 -24.34 9.73
CA SER A 179 9.68 -25.69 9.19
C SER A 179 9.22 -25.79 7.74
N ASP A 180 9.65 -26.86 7.04
CA ASP A 180 9.18 -27.13 5.69
C ASP A 180 7.69 -27.55 5.67
N GLU A 181 7.20 -28.16 6.75
CA GLU A 181 5.77 -28.45 6.91
C GLU A 181 4.95 -27.17 6.98
N TYR A 182 5.39 -26.19 7.78
CA TYR A 182 4.77 -24.87 7.82
C TYR A 182 4.76 -24.20 6.46
N LYS A 183 5.92 -24.15 5.78
CA LYS A 183 6.05 -23.55 4.45
C LYS A 183 5.09 -24.17 3.44
N ASN A 184 5.02 -25.51 3.39
CA ASN A 184 4.14 -26.21 2.47
C ASN A 184 2.67 -25.94 2.77
N SER A 185 2.28 -25.92 4.05
CA SER A 185 0.92 -25.66 4.49
C SER A 185 0.48 -24.25 4.15
N ILE A 186 1.32 -23.24 4.46
CA ILE A 186 0.98 -21.84 4.19
C ILE A 186 0.96 -21.52 2.69
N ILE A 187 1.88 -22.09 1.91
CA ILE A 187 1.91 -21.93 0.45
C ILE A 187 0.65 -22.54 -0.17
N SER A 188 0.24 -23.74 0.26
CA SER A 188 -0.98 -24.36 -0.23
C SER A 188 -2.22 -23.53 0.08
N PHE A 189 -2.34 -23.08 1.32
CA PHE A 189 -3.45 -22.21 1.76
C PHE A 189 -3.48 -20.91 0.95
N HIS A 190 -2.34 -20.23 0.81
CA HIS A 190 -2.27 -18.98 0.06
C HIS A 190 -2.54 -19.16 -1.43
N ARG A 191 -2.15 -20.29 -2.03
CA ARG A 191 -2.47 -20.61 -3.43
C ARG A 191 -3.97 -20.69 -3.64
N ASP A 192 -4.69 -21.36 -2.75
CA ASP A 192 -6.15 -21.48 -2.84
C ASP A 192 -6.83 -20.11 -2.68
N ARG A 193 -6.34 -19.30 -1.74
CA ARG A 193 -6.87 -17.94 -1.54
C ARG A 193 -6.60 -17.03 -2.73
N ALA A 194 -5.40 -17.09 -3.30
CA ALA A 194 -5.04 -16.35 -4.49
C ALA A 194 -5.89 -16.76 -5.70
N HIS A 195 -6.12 -18.06 -5.89
CA HIS A 195 -7.01 -18.56 -6.92
C HIS A 195 -8.43 -18.02 -6.79
N SER A 196 -8.99 -18.07 -5.58
CA SER A 196 -10.32 -17.52 -5.28
C SER A 196 -10.37 -16.00 -5.53
N PHE A 197 -9.33 -15.27 -5.09
CA PHE A 197 -9.23 -13.83 -5.29
C PHE A 197 -9.24 -13.45 -6.78
N PHE A 198 -8.33 -14.01 -7.56
CA PHE A 198 -8.21 -13.67 -8.99
C PHE A 198 -9.44 -14.10 -9.80
N LYS A 199 -10.06 -15.24 -9.47
CA LYS A 199 -11.33 -15.63 -10.09
C LYS A 199 -12.42 -14.56 -9.87
N LYS A 200 -12.57 -14.07 -8.63
CA LYS A 200 -13.53 -13.02 -8.30
C LYS A 200 -13.18 -11.69 -8.96
N GLN A 201 -11.89 -11.34 -8.97
CA GLN A 201 -11.39 -10.11 -9.59
C GLN A 201 -11.65 -10.10 -11.10
N ILE A 202 -11.30 -11.17 -11.82
CA ILE A 202 -11.56 -11.30 -13.26
C ILE A 202 -13.05 -11.18 -13.53
N ASN A 203 -13.91 -11.89 -12.80
CA ASN A 203 -15.34 -11.82 -12.98
C ASN A 203 -15.89 -10.41 -12.83
N LYS A 204 -15.30 -9.60 -11.95
CA LYS A 204 -15.75 -8.24 -11.67
C LYS A 204 -15.13 -7.17 -12.57
N LEU A 205 -13.84 -7.29 -12.86
CA LEU A 205 -13.05 -6.22 -13.48
C LEU A 205 -12.71 -6.46 -14.96
N SER A 206 -12.96 -7.65 -15.52
CA SER A 206 -12.59 -7.96 -16.92
C SER A 206 -13.24 -7.05 -17.95
N SER A 207 -14.33 -6.38 -17.63
CA SER A 207 -14.97 -5.39 -18.50
C SER A 207 -14.30 -4.02 -18.50
N VAL A 208 -13.34 -3.78 -17.60
CA VAL A 208 -12.56 -2.54 -17.59
C VAL A 208 -11.68 -2.49 -18.84
N HIS A 209 -11.79 -1.39 -19.59
CA HIS A 209 -11.02 -1.23 -20.81
C HIS A 209 -9.52 -1.40 -20.54
N LYS A 210 -8.81 -2.18 -21.36
CA LYS A 210 -7.40 -2.54 -21.18
C LYS A 210 -7.06 -3.22 -19.85
N TYR A 211 -8.00 -3.96 -19.27
CA TYR A 211 -7.77 -4.72 -18.04
C TYR A 211 -6.57 -5.66 -18.14
N SER A 212 -6.39 -6.33 -19.30
CA SER A 212 -5.29 -7.26 -19.55
C SER A 212 -3.90 -6.61 -19.62
N GLU A 213 -3.83 -5.28 -19.70
CA GLU A 213 -2.57 -4.54 -19.72
C GLU A 213 -2.13 -4.10 -18.31
N ILE A 214 -3.00 -4.27 -17.30
CA ILE A 214 -2.73 -3.91 -15.90
C ILE A 214 -2.05 -5.10 -15.20
N ASN A 215 -1.00 -4.81 -14.42
CA ASN A 215 -0.30 -5.83 -13.64
C ASN A 215 -0.81 -5.85 -12.20
N PHE A 216 -1.37 -6.97 -11.76
CA PHE A 216 -1.87 -7.14 -10.40
C PHE A 216 -0.92 -8.01 -9.58
N HIS A 217 -0.60 -7.59 -8.36
CA HIS A 217 0.30 -8.29 -7.45
C HIS A 217 -0.44 -8.55 -6.13
N LEU A 218 -0.85 -9.79 -5.90
CA LEU A 218 -1.46 -10.17 -4.63
C LEU A 218 -0.38 -10.60 -3.63
N ILE A 219 -0.28 -9.90 -2.52
CA ILE A 219 0.66 -10.17 -1.44
C ILE A 219 -0.16 -10.64 -0.23
N LEU A 220 -0.06 -11.92 0.10
CA LEU A 220 -0.72 -12.52 1.26
C LEU A 220 0.30 -12.60 2.41
N PHE A 221 0.01 -11.93 3.52
CA PHE A 221 0.91 -11.84 4.66
C PHE A 221 0.24 -12.39 5.92
N PRO A 222 0.60 -13.61 6.37
CA PRO A 222 -0.02 -14.24 7.52
C PRO A 222 0.57 -13.71 8.82
N VAL A 223 -0.28 -13.48 9.81
CA VAL A 223 0.13 -13.12 11.18
C VAL A 223 -0.53 -14.07 12.19
N PRO A 224 0.09 -14.32 13.35
CA PRO A 224 -0.46 -15.23 14.35
C PRO A 224 -1.65 -14.65 15.10
N ASP A 225 -1.70 -13.33 15.35
CA ASP A 225 -2.71 -12.67 16.18
C ASP A 225 -2.80 -11.20 15.80
N LYS A 226 -3.88 -10.83 15.11
CA LYS A 226 -4.13 -9.46 14.70
C LYS A 226 -4.30 -8.52 15.88
N THR A 227 -5.04 -8.95 16.90
CA THR A 227 -5.39 -8.10 18.05
C THR A 227 -4.15 -7.69 18.84
N LYS A 228 -3.22 -8.63 19.06
CA LYS A 228 -1.95 -8.32 19.73
C LYS A 228 -1.11 -7.33 18.94
N ILE A 229 -1.02 -7.51 17.62
CA ILE A 229 -0.24 -6.60 16.74
C ILE A 229 -0.83 -5.20 16.76
N VAL A 230 -2.16 -5.09 16.63
CA VAL A 230 -2.86 -3.78 16.62
C VAL A 230 -2.70 -3.08 17.97
N ASN A 231 -2.90 -3.80 19.08
CA ASN A 231 -2.77 -3.21 20.41
C ASN A 231 -1.34 -2.74 20.70
N TRP A 232 -0.35 -3.54 20.31
CA TRP A 232 1.06 -3.15 20.42
C TRP A 232 1.36 -1.89 19.60
N PHE A 233 0.92 -1.83 18.35
CA PHE A 233 1.11 -0.67 17.48
C PHE A 233 0.49 0.60 18.07
N ILE A 234 -0.76 0.53 18.55
CA ILE A 234 -1.45 1.66 19.18
C ILE A 234 -0.70 2.12 20.42
N SER A 235 -0.21 1.18 21.23
CA SER A 235 0.58 1.52 22.44
C SER A 235 1.86 2.27 22.08
N GLN A 236 2.62 1.79 21.09
CA GLN A 236 3.85 2.45 20.63
C GLN A 236 3.57 3.83 20.05
N ALA A 237 2.54 3.96 19.23
CA ALA A 237 2.17 5.24 18.64
C ALA A 237 1.69 6.27 19.68
N LYS A 238 0.98 5.82 20.75
CA LYS A 238 0.61 6.69 21.87
C LYS A 238 1.84 7.16 22.66
N ASN A 239 2.78 6.28 22.93
CA ASN A 239 4.02 6.65 23.61
C ASN A 239 4.79 7.72 22.83
N LEU A 240 4.97 7.52 21.52
CA LEU A 240 5.63 8.51 20.66
C LEU A 240 4.89 9.87 20.59
N LYS A 241 3.55 9.88 20.70
CA LYS A 241 2.78 11.13 20.77
C LYS A 241 2.99 11.86 22.09
N ASN A 242 3.02 11.14 23.20
CA ASN A 242 3.24 11.73 24.52
C ASN A 242 4.64 12.33 24.64
N ASP A 243 5.68 11.64 24.10
CA ASP A 243 7.05 12.15 24.05
C ASP A 243 7.19 13.42 23.18
N ALA A 244 6.18 13.74 22.39
CA ALA A 244 6.17 14.92 21.51
C ALA A 244 5.58 16.16 22.19
N ASP A 245 4.84 15.97 23.27
CA ASP A 245 4.15 17.03 24.01
C ASP A 245 4.98 17.48 25.26
N GLU A 246 6.11 16.80 25.54
CA GLU A 246 7.15 17.19 26.51
C GLU A 246 8.29 17.99 25.82
#